data_30849e44bdbf6c49faa452c9a7903234
#
_entry.id   30849e44bdbf6c49faa452c9a7903234
#
_cell.length_a   1.000
_cell.length_b   1.000
_cell.length_c   1.000
_cell.angle_alpha   90.00
_cell.angle_beta   90.00
_cell.angle_gamma   90.00
#
_symmetry.space_group_name_H-M   'P 1'
#
loop_
_entity.id
_entity.type
_entity.pdbx_description
1 polymer ?
#
loop_
_entity_poly.entity_id
_entity_poly.type
_entity_poly.pdbx_seq_one_letter_code
_entity_poly.pdbx_strand_id
1 'polypeptide(L)'
;MHKTNSITICVPKMTVFETAVNLELWPRILPHYRYIRYLERSPGRNVVVMAATRSGIPISWTSEQIIDRDRVEVRFRHLKAFTKGMRVLWTFQEVPAGVQVEIKHDLAFRVKILAPIADKIIGDFFIHHIANKTLRCMKSYVEANTNKVTA
;
A
#
# COMPACT_ATOMS: atom_id res chain seq x y z
N MET A 1 7.12 -14.43 -5.94
CA MET A 1 7.59 -13.04 -5.76
C MET A 1 7.38 -12.63 -4.31
N HIS A 2 8.43 -12.14 -3.70
CA HIS A 2 8.39 -11.53 -2.36
C HIS A 2 9.09 -10.18 -2.44
N LYS A 3 8.38 -9.10 -2.13
CA LYS A 3 8.95 -7.75 -2.10
C LYS A 3 8.62 -7.10 -0.77
N THR A 4 9.62 -6.44 -0.18
CA THR A 4 9.47 -5.70 1.06
C THR A 4 9.93 -4.27 0.85
N ASN A 5 9.10 -3.31 1.22
CA ASN A 5 9.41 -1.89 1.19
C ASN A 5 9.18 -1.34 2.59
N SER A 6 10.05 -0.46 3.05
CA SER A 6 9.91 0.16 4.36
C SER A 6 10.39 1.60 4.38
N ILE A 7 9.87 2.37 5.34
CA ILE A 7 10.28 3.74 5.59
C ILE A 7 10.04 4.05 7.07
N THR A 8 10.84 4.97 7.63
CA THR A 8 10.62 5.49 8.99
C THR A 8 9.96 6.85 8.91
N ILE A 9 8.88 7.03 9.65
CA ILE A 9 8.06 8.25 9.66
C ILE A 9 8.05 8.81 11.09
N CYS A 10 8.39 10.09 11.22
CA CYS A 10 8.51 10.76 12.53
C CYS A 10 7.16 11.38 12.95
N VAL A 11 6.16 10.52 13.24
CA VAL A 11 4.83 10.89 13.74
C VAL A 11 4.32 9.77 14.64
N PRO A 12 3.25 9.98 15.43
CA PRO A 12 2.64 8.90 16.21
C PRO A 12 2.14 7.76 15.33
N LYS A 13 2.29 6.54 15.83
CA LYS A 13 1.90 5.31 15.13
C LYS A 13 0.47 5.33 14.59
N MET A 14 -0.49 5.74 15.42
CA MET A 14 -1.90 5.78 15.02
C MET A 14 -2.18 6.82 13.95
N THR A 15 -1.42 7.91 13.90
CA THR A 15 -1.54 8.92 12.84
C THR A 15 -1.20 8.31 11.47
N VAL A 16 -0.11 7.56 11.38
CA VAL A 16 0.26 6.87 10.15
C VAL A 16 -0.75 5.79 9.79
N PHE A 17 -1.14 4.99 10.78
CA PHE A 17 -2.08 3.90 10.58
C PHE A 17 -3.43 4.40 10.04
N GLU A 18 -4.01 5.42 10.67
CA GLU A 18 -5.30 5.99 10.24
C GLU A 18 -5.20 6.60 8.83
N THR A 19 -4.07 7.18 8.47
CA THR A 19 -3.82 7.67 7.11
C THR A 19 -3.76 6.51 6.11
N ALA A 20 -3.06 5.45 6.46
CA ALA A 20 -2.89 4.28 5.58
C ALA A 20 -4.21 3.52 5.35
N VAL A 21 -5.09 3.43 6.34
CA VAL A 21 -6.37 2.74 6.19
C VAL A 21 -7.41 3.56 5.42
N ASN A 22 -7.25 4.88 5.36
CA ASN A 22 -8.20 5.78 4.71
C ASN A 22 -7.94 5.86 3.19
N LEU A 23 -8.49 4.91 2.46
CA LEU A 23 -8.28 4.82 1.00
C LEU A 23 -8.88 5.99 0.22
N GLU A 24 -9.88 6.68 0.76
CA GLU A 24 -10.45 7.89 0.12
C GLU A 24 -9.41 9.01 0.01
N LEU A 25 -8.46 9.04 0.93
CA LEU A 25 -7.40 10.03 0.95
C LEU A 25 -6.30 9.74 -0.10
N TRP A 26 -6.10 8.48 -0.47
CA TRP A 26 -4.98 8.06 -1.30
C TRP A 26 -4.86 8.82 -2.62
N PRO A 27 -5.89 8.99 -3.45
CA PRO A 27 -5.73 9.75 -4.69
C PRO A 27 -5.36 11.22 -4.49
N ARG A 28 -5.63 11.77 -3.31
CA ARG A 28 -5.30 13.17 -2.98
C ARG A 28 -3.83 13.35 -2.61
N ILE A 29 -3.24 12.38 -1.91
CA ILE A 29 -1.88 12.48 -1.37
C ILE A 29 -0.87 11.62 -2.11
N LEU A 30 -1.33 10.67 -2.92
CA LEU A 30 -0.51 9.75 -3.70
C LEU A 30 -0.74 10.03 -5.19
N PRO A 31 0.11 10.85 -5.83
CA PRO A 31 -0.15 11.33 -7.19
C PRO A 31 -0.13 10.24 -8.26
N HIS A 32 0.44 9.07 -7.95
CA HIS A 32 0.46 7.93 -8.85
C HIS A 32 -0.82 7.08 -8.80
N TYR A 33 -1.70 7.30 -7.80
CA TYR A 33 -3.02 6.71 -7.76
C TYR A 33 -4.02 7.61 -8.50
N ARG A 34 -4.70 7.04 -9.51
CA ARG A 34 -5.70 7.77 -10.31
C ARG A 34 -7.04 7.85 -9.62
N TYR A 35 -7.51 6.72 -9.07
CA TYR A 35 -8.75 6.64 -8.30
C TYR A 35 -8.80 5.37 -7.45
N ILE A 36 -9.69 5.42 -6.45
CA ILE A 36 -10.09 4.27 -5.65
C ILE A 36 -11.61 4.26 -5.64
N ARG A 37 -12.21 3.14 -6.02
CA ARG A 37 -13.65 2.98 -6.07
C ARG A 37 -14.08 1.84 -5.17
N TYR A 38 -14.96 2.13 -4.21
CA TYR A 38 -15.50 1.12 -3.30
C TYR A 38 -16.56 0.28 -3.99
N LEU A 39 -16.44 -1.04 -3.93
CA LEU A 39 -17.44 -2.01 -4.35
C LEU A 39 -18.23 -2.53 -3.16
N GLU A 40 -17.56 -2.72 -2.02
CA GLU A 40 -18.15 -3.08 -0.74
C GLU A 40 -17.46 -2.25 0.35
N ARG A 41 -18.23 -1.81 1.35
CA ARG A 41 -17.68 -0.98 2.42
C ARG A 41 -18.27 -1.37 3.77
N SER A 42 -17.39 -1.66 4.74
CA SER A 42 -17.74 -1.92 6.13
C SER A 42 -16.59 -1.48 7.04
N PRO A 43 -16.80 -1.36 8.37
CA PRO A 43 -15.77 -0.80 9.26
C PRO A 43 -14.42 -1.54 9.25
N GLY A 44 -14.42 -2.86 9.11
CA GLY A 44 -13.18 -3.65 9.16
C GLY A 44 -12.78 -4.27 7.83
N ARG A 45 -13.62 -4.15 6.80
CA ARG A 45 -13.41 -4.81 5.50
C ARG A 45 -13.98 -4.00 4.36
N ASN A 46 -13.18 -3.77 3.35
CA ASN A 46 -13.60 -3.10 2.13
C ASN A 46 -13.19 -3.92 0.90
N VAL A 47 -13.97 -3.83 -0.16
CA VAL A 47 -13.54 -4.31 -1.49
C VAL A 47 -13.49 -3.09 -2.40
N VAL A 48 -12.35 -2.86 -3.03
CA VAL A 48 -12.09 -1.65 -3.81
C VAL A 48 -11.44 -1.97 -5.14
N VAL A 49 -11.73 -1.14 -6.14
CA VAL A 49 -10.92 -1.06 -7.36
C VAL A 49 -9.88 0.03 -7.13
N MET A 50 -8.63 -0.33 -7.29
CA MET A 50 -7.48 0.58 -7.16
C MET A 50 -6.86 0.78 -8.53
N ALA A 51 -6.62 2.02 -8.90
CA ALA A 51 -6.02 2.37 -10.18
C ALA A 51 -4.83 3.30 -9.98
N ALA A 52 -3.71 2.91 -10.57
CA ALA A 52 -2.45 3.65 -10.46
C ALA A 52 -1.80 3.78 -11.84
N THR A 53 -0.70 4.55 -11.89
CA THR A 53 0.11 4.75 -13.09
C THR A 53 1.57 4.53 -12.75
N ARG A 54 2.29 3.82 -13.60
CA ARG A 54 3.73 3.65 -13.51
C ARG A 54 4.38 4.04 -14.83
N SER A 55 5.12 5.15 -14.85
CA SER A 55 5.79 5.66 -16.07
C SER A 55 4.80 5.83 -17.24
N GLY A 56 3.63 6.42 -16.96
CA GLY A 56 2.58 6.60 -17.95
C GLY A 56 1.75 5.37 -18.28
N ILE A 57 2.11 4.20 -17.74
CA ILE A 57 1.36 2.95 -17.96
C ILE A 57 0.26 2.84 -16.91
N PRO A 58 -1.04 2.88 -17.31
CA PRO A 58 -2.14 2.72 -16.37
C PRO A 58 -2.31 1.26 -15.98
N ILE A 59 -2.49 1.01 -14.69
CA ILE A 59 -2.81 -0.31 -14.16
C ILE A 59 -3.97 -0.21 -13.18
N SER A 60 -4.75 -1.27 -13.05
CA SER A 60 -5.81 -1.36 -12.05
C SER A 60 -5.95 -2.78 -11.55
N TRP A 61 -6.44 -2.91 -10.33
CA TRP A 61 -6.73 -4.20 -9.70
C TRP A 61 -7.88 -4.04 -8.73
N THR A 62 -8.51 -5.16 -8.40
CA THR A 62 -9.55 -5.22 -7.36
C THR A 62 -8.95 -5.89 -6.13
N SER A 63 -9.09 -5.26 -4.99
CA SER A 63 -8.50 -5.73 -3.74
C SER A 63 -9.50 -5.75 -2.60
N GLU A 64 -9.37 -6.75 -1.75
CA GLU A 64 -10.00 -6.78 -0.44
C GLU A 64 -9.05 -6.16 0.56
N GLN A 65 -9.53 -5.18 1.33
CA GLN A 65 -8.79 -4.56 2.44
C GLN A 65 -9.36 -5.06 3.76
N ILE A 66 -8.52 -5.62 4.62
CA ILE A 66 -8.86 -6.01 5.99
C ILE A 66 -8.08 -5.11 6.95
N ILE A 67 -8.80 -4.42 7.83
CA ILE A 67 -8.21 -3.52 8.83
C ILE A 67 -8.27 -4.22 10.19
N ASP A 68 -7.12 -4.53 10.76
CA ASP A 68 -6.98 -5.14 12.09
C ASP A 68 -6.48 -4.08 13.07
N ARG A 69 -7.42 -3.49 13.82
CA ARG A 69 -7.09 -2.42 14.76
C ARG A 69 -6.42 -2.90 16.03
N ASP A 70 -6.62 -4.16 16.41
CA ASP A 70 -6.01 -4.74 17.60
C ASP A 70 -4.51 -4.97 17.36
N ARG A 71 -4.16 -5.50 16.19
CA ARG A 71 -2.76 -5.72 15.79
C ARG A 71 -2.14 -4.49 15.14
N VAL A 72 -2.94 -3.50 14.77
CA VAL A 72 -2.50 -2.32 13.99
C VAL A 72 -1.83 -2.76 12.70
N GLU A 73 -2.58 -3.50 11.89
CA GLU A 73 -2.15 -4.04 10.60
C GLU A 73 -3.21 -3.78 9.54
N VAL A 74 -2.78 -3.69 8.30
CA VAL A 74 -3.68 -3.66 7.14
C VAL A 74 -3.26 -4.75 6.19
N ARG A 75 -4.23 -5.56 5.76
CA ARG A 75 -4.01 -6.62 4.78
C ARG A 75 -4.81 -6.33 3.52
N PHE A 76 -4.17 -6.56 2.38
CA PHE A 76 -4.84 -6.53 1.10
C PHE A 76 -4.66 -7.88 0.42
N ARG A 77 -5.70 -8.32 -0.29
CA ARG A 77 -5.64 -9.48 -1.17
C ARG A 77 -6.21 -9.09 -2.51
N HIS A 78 -5.42 -9.22 -3.56
CA HIS A 78 -5.86 -8.93 -4.91
C HIS A 78 -6.80 -10.02 -5.41
N LEU A 79 -7.99 -9.62 -5.83
CA LEU A 79 -9.07 -10.54 -6.22
C LEU A 79 -9.15 -10.75 -7.72
N LYS A 80 -8.68 -9.78 -8.51
CA LYS A 80 -8.76 -9.78 -9.98
C LYS A 80 -7.51 -9.15 -10.60
N ALA A 81 -7.41 -9.25 -11.91
CA ALA A 81 -6.35 -8.74 -12.75
C ALA A 81 -5.06 -9.58 -12.68
N PHE A 82 -3.98 -9.07 -13.26
CA PHE A 82 -2.71 -9.80 -13.41
C PHE A 82 -2.03 -10.15 -12.08
N THR A 83 -2.36 -9.46 -11.02
CA THR A 83 -1.83 -9.72 -9.68
C THR A 83 -2.79 -10.51 -8.79
N LYS A 84 -3.81 -11.16 -9.38
CA LYS A 84 -4.78 -11.98 -8.62
C LYS A 84 -4.08 -12.97 -7.70
N GLY A 85 -4.50 -12.99 -6.43
CA GLY A 85 -3.92 -13.85 -5.40
C GLY A 85 -2.77 -13.20 -4.62
N MET A 86 -2.29 -12.04 -5.04
CA MET A 86 -1.26 -11.33 -4.29
C MET A 86 -1.77 -10.92 -2.91
N ARG A 87 -0.97 -11.18 -1.90
CA ARG A 87 -1.22 -10.75 -0.53
C ARG A 87 -0.28 -9.61 -0.17
N VAL A 88 -0.83 -8.61 0.49
CA VAL A 88 -0.08 -7.43 0.93
C VAL A 88 -0.32 -7.24 2.42
N LEU A 89 0.74 -7.05 3.17
CA LEU A 89 0.68 -6.79 4.60
C LEU A 89 1.39 -5.47 4.91
N TRP A 90 0.67 -4.56 5.54
CA TRP A 90 1.24 -3.34 6.11
C TRP A 90 1.39 -3.49 7.61
N THR A 91 2.59 -3.25 8.13
CA THR A 91 2.88 -3.25 9.56
C THR A 91 3.44 -1.91 9.99
N PHE A 92 3.23 -1.58 11.27
CA PHE A 92 3.59 -0.30 11.87
C PHE A 92 4.27 -0.58 13.20
N GLN A 93 5.57 -0.33 13.28
CA GLN A 93 6.36 -0.61 14.48
C GLN A 93 6.99 0.66 15.03
N GLU A 94 6.78 0.94 16.31
CA GLU A 94 7.47 2.03 16.98
C GLU A 94 8.95 1.72 17.09
N VAL A 95 9.77 2.69 16.68
CA VAL A 95 11.24 2.62 16.73
C VAL A 95 11.75 3.94 17.32
N PRO A 96 13.03 4.03 17.77
CA PRO A 96 13.54 5.27 18.37
C PRO A 96 13.38 6.51 17.50
N ALA A 97 13.47 6.37 16.17
CA ALA A 97 13.37 7.48 15.23
C ALA A 97 11.93 7.80 14.80
N GLY A 98 10.91 7.07 15.29
CA GLY A 98 9.50 7.28 14.92
C GLY A 98 8.73 5.99 14.74
N VAL A 99 8.13 5.79 13.56
CA VAL A 99 7.38 4.58 13.22
C VAL A 99 7.97 3.98 11.96
N GLN A 100 8.39 2.73 12.02
CA GLN A 100 8.76 1.97 10.82
C GLN A 100 7.51 1.39 10.19
N VAL A 101 7.24 1.82 8.97
CA VAL A 101 6.13 1.31 8.15
C VAL A 101 6.71 0.35 7.13
N GLU A 102 6.20 -0.86 7.09
CA GLU A 102 6.67 -1.90 6.18
C GLU A 102 5.51 -2.45 5.36
N ILE A 103 5.73 -2.62 4.07
CA ILE A 103 4.77 -3.24 3.14
C ILE A 103 5.42 -4.50 2.58
N LYS A 104 4.79 -5.64 2.83
CA LYS A 104 5.21 -6.93 2.26
C LYS A 104 4.24 -7.36 1.19
N HIS A 105 4.76 -7.68 0.00
CA HIS A 105 4.00 -8.20 -1.12
C HIS A 105 4.43 -9.63 -1.41
N ASP A 106 3.46 -10.55 -1.45
CA ASP A 106 3.67 -11.96 -1.76
C ASP A 106 2.75 -12.40 -2.89
N LEU A 107 3.33 -12.97 -3.93
CA LEU A 107 2.58 -13.52 -5.07
C LEU A 107 3.26 -14.80 -5.56
N ALA A 108 2.48 -15.89 -5.65
CA ALA A 108 2.90 -17.12 -6.28
C ALA A 108 2.47 -17.11 -7.76
N PHE A 109 3.41 -17.35 -8.68
CA PHE A 109 3.10 -17.42 -10.10
C PHE A 109 2.62 -18.83 -10.48
N ARG A 110 1.54 -18.90 -11.26
CA ARG A 110 0.94 -20.17 -11.71
C ARG A 110 1.83 -20.90 -12.71
N VAL A 111 2.56 -20.18 -13.55
CA VAL A 111 3.46 -20.73 -14.56
C VAL A 111 4.89 -20.50 -14.11
N LYS A 112 5.52 -21.53 -13.53
CA LYS A 112 6.85 -21.42 -12.91
C LYS A 112 7.95 -21.03 -13.89
N ILE A 113 7.87 -21.45 -15.16
CA ILE A 113 8.88 -21.13 -16.16
C ILE A 113 8.94 -19.63 -16.48
N LEU A 114 7.83 -18.91 -16.30
CA LEU A 114 7.76 -17.48 -16.51
C LEU A 114 7.99 -16.67 -15.24
N ALA A 115 8.14 -17.34 -14.09
CA ALA A 115 8.26 -16.68 -12.79
C ALA A 115 9.41 -15.67 -12.72
N PRO A 116 10.64 -15.93 -13.23
CA PRO A 116 11.73 -14.94 -13.19
C PRO A 116 11.41 -13.66 -13.96
N ILE A 117 10.77 -13.79 -15.14
CA ILE A 117 10.37 -12.63 -15.96
C ILE A 117 9.24 -11.88 -15.30
N ALA A 118 8.22 -12.59 -14.80
CA ALA A 118 7.08 -12.01 -14.11
C ALA A 118 7.52 -11.32 -12.82
N ASP A 119 8.45 -11.90 -12.06
CA ASP A 119 9.00 -11.28 -10.85
C ASP A 119 9.69 -9.96 -11.18
N LYS A 120 10.46 -9.90 -12.26
CA LYS A 120 11.15 -8.68 -12.66
C LYS A 120 10.17 -7.59 -13.10
N ILE A 121 9.16 -7.93 -13.90
CA ILE A 121 8.18 -6.96 -14.41
C ILE A 121 7.20 -6.55 -13.32
N ILE A 122 6.53 -7.51 -12.69
CA ILE A 122 5.51 -7.21 -11.67
C ILE A 122 6.17 -6.73 -10.38
N GLY A 123 7.18 -7.47 -9.89
CA GLY A 123 7.85 -7.17 -8.64
C GLY A 123 8.66 -5.89 -8.68
N ASP A 124 9.66 -5.82 -9.56
CA ASP A 124 10.60 -4.69 -9.58
C ASP A 124 10.02 -3.46 -10.27
N PHE A 125 9.42 -3.62 -11.46
CA PHE A 125 8.94 -2.48 -12.22
C PHE A 125 7.67 -1.86 -11.63
N PHE A 126 6.65 -2.66 -11.29
CA PHE A 126 5.40 -2.13 -10.75
C PHE A 126 5.38 -2.06 -9.23
N ILE A 127 5.47 -3.20 -8.55
CA ILE A 127 5.20 -3.27 -7.10
C ILE A 127 6.22 -2.49 -6.30
N HIS A 128 7.50 -2.74 -6.51
CA HIS A 128 8.56 -2.06 -5.76
C HIS A 128 8.51 -0.54 -5.94
N HIS A 129 8.34 -0.07 -7.17
CA HIS A 129 8.27 1.36 -7.46
C HIS A 129 7.03 2.03 -6.86
N ILE A 130 5.85 1.43 -7.05
CA ILE A 130 4.59 1.97 -6.53
C ILE A 130 4.60 1.99 -5.01
N ALA A 131 5.06 0.91 -4.36
CA ALA A 131 5.14 0.83 -2.91
C ALA A 131 6.10 1.88 -2.33
N ASN A 132 7.30 2.03 -2.90
CA ASN A 132 8.25 3.05 -2.46
C ASN A 132 7.69 4.46 -2.58
N LYS A 133 7.07 4.77 -3.71
CA LYS A 133 6.46 6.08 -3.93
C LYS A 133 5.31 6.33 -2.97
N THR A 134 4.50 5.31 -2.71
CA THR A 134 3.41 5.38 -1.73
C THR A 134 3.94 5.74 -0.35
N LEU A 135 4.97 5.04 0.13
CA LEU A 135 5.56 5.29 1.43
C LEU A 135 6.17 6.70 1.53
N ARG A 136 6.90 7.14 0.51
CA ARG A 136 7.51 8.48 0.50
C ARG A 136 6.47 9.59 0.52
N CYS A 137 5.43 9.47 -0.30
CA CYS A 137 4.36 10.47 -0.35
C CYS A 137 3.55 10.49 0.93
N MET A 138 3.28 9.33 1.52
CA MET A 138 2.58 9.23 2.80
C MET A 138 3.39 9.87 3.93
N LYS A 139 4.69 9.58 3.99
CA LYS A 139 5.61 10.22 4.95
C LYS A 139 5.57 11.74 4.83
N SER A 140 5.71 12.27 3.61
CA SER A 140 5.67 13.72 3.39
C SER A 140 4.36 14.34 3.86
N TYR A 141 3.25 13.69 3.54
CA TYR A 141 1.93 14.16 3.94
C TYR A 141 1.74 14.18 5.47
N VAL A 142 1.99 13.06 6.16
CA VAL A 142 1.72 12.97 7.59
C VAL A 142 2.67 13.83 8.41
N GLU A 143 3.95 13.91 8.04
CA GLU A 143 4.92 14.77 8.74
C GLU A 143 4.57 16.25 8.57
N ALA A 144 4.18 16.69 7.38
CA ALA A 144 3.79 18.07 7.13
C ALA A 144 2.51 18.46 7.91
N ASN A 145 1.53 17.57 7.97
CA ASN A 145 0.26 17.85 8.67
C ASN A 145 0.39 17.77 10.19
N THR A 146 1.25 16.90 10.71
CA THR A 146 1.52 16.81 12.16
C THR A 146 2.25 18.07 12.64
N ASN A 147 3.21 18.58 11.89
CA ASN A 147 3.92 19.81 12.23
C ASN A 147 3.02 21.05 12.23
N LYS A 148 1.98 21.09 11.42
CA LYS A 148 1.00 22.20 11.41
C LYS A 148 0.12 22.23 12.67
N VAL A 149 -0.12 21.08 13.29
CA VAL A 149 -0.94 20.98 14.51
C VAL A 149 -0.15 21.42 15.74
N THR A 150 1.17 21.28 15.72
CA THR A 150 2.07 21.66 16.82
C THR A 150 2.58 23.10 16.72
N ALA A 151 2.33 23.74 15.63
CA ALA A 151 2.61 25.16 15.44
C ALA A 151 1.34 25.99 15.73
#